data_b838df62788432654179548e13044a64
#
_entry.id   b838df62788432654179548e13044a64
#
_cell.length_a   1.000
_cell.length_b   1.000
_cell.length_c   1.000
_cell.angle_alpha   90.00
_cell.angle_beta   90.00
_cell.angle_gamma   90.00
#
_symmetry.space_group_name_H-M   'P 1'
#
loop_
_entity.id
_entity.type
_entity.pdbx_description
1 polymer ?
#
loop_
_entity_poly.entity_id
_entity_poly.type
_entity_poly.pdbx_seq_one_letter_code
_entity_poly.pdbx_strand_id
1 'polypeptide(L)'
;IRKTADHPLRMEAITDFGSSFVPESADFVTPLVGMTTLLSAVTHYQVLYSSPDWSVVTLKLDTGRTHQIRVHMKALGHPLLGDTLYQKTFPADSLSEQPVFHRTALHAWKIQFRHPFNNAWISLEAPLPDDFCNCFQNINFSL
;
A
#
# COMPACT_ATOMS: atom_id res chain seq x y z
N ILE A 1 -3.52 -11.66 7.37
CA ILE A 1 -4.69 -10.89 6.86
C ILE A 1 -5.93 -11.75 7.03
N ARG A 2 -6.96 -11.24 7.65
CA ARG A 2 -8.26 -11.89 7.85
C ARG A 2 -9.41 -10.96 7.45
N LYS A 3 -10.59 -11.51 7.15
CA LYS A 3 -11.83 -10.72 7.01
C LYS A 3 -12.31 -10.26 8.37
N THR A 4 -12.80 -9.03 8.46
CA THR A 4 -13.41 -8.48 9.66
C THR A 4 -14.88 -8.89 9.73
N ALA A 5 -15.40 -9.13 10.94
CA ALA A 5 -16.80 -9.55 11.13
C ALA A 5 -17.80 -8.43 10.85
N ASP A 6 -17.38 -7.18 11.07
CA ASP A 6 -18.20 -5.98 10.92
C ASP A 6 -18.34 -5.51 9.46
N HIS A 7 -17.42 -5.93 8.58
CA HIS A 7 -17.46 -5.58 7.16
C HIS A 7 -16.85 -6.69 6.29
N PRO A 8 -17.63 -7.45 5.53
CA PRO A 8 -17.16 -8.65 4.82
C PRO A 8 -16.08 -8.38 3.74
N LEU A 9 -16.01 -7.16 3.24
CA LEU A 9 -14.98 -6.74 2.26
C LEU A 9 -13.73 -6.17 2.91
N ARG A 10 -13.75 -5.93 4.23
CA ARG A 10 -12.61 -5.38 4.96
C ARG A 10 -11.67 -6.49 5.40
N MET A 11 -10.38 -6.24 5.26
CA MET A 11 -9.31 -7.12 5.71
C MET A 11 -8.56 -6.45 6.86
N GLU A 12 -7.91 -7.25 7.69
CA GLU A 12 -7.12 -6.77 8.82
C GLU A 12 -5.75 -7.45 8.81
N ALA A 13 -4.69 -6.69 9.05
CA ALA A 13 -3.37 -7.23 9.36
C ALA A 13 -3.27 -7.50 10.86
N ILE A 14 -2.74 -8.66 11.20
CA ILE A 14 -2.35 -8.99 12.57
C ILE A 14 -0.83 -8.89 12.61
N THR A 15 -0.31 -8.03 13.47
CA THR A 15 1.13 -7.78 13.60
C THR A 15 1.55 -7.88 15.05
N ASP A 16 2.70 -8.46 15.30
CA ASP A 16 3.31 -8.51 16.64
C ASP A 16 4.22 -7.30 16.91
N PHE A 17 4.22 -6.30 16.05
CA PHE A 17 5.05 -5.12 16.26
C PHE A 17 4.46 -4.21 17.36
N GLY A 18 5.05 -4.30 18.54
CA GLY A 18 4.93 -3.27 19.56
C GLY A 18 5.46 -1.95 19.02
N SER A 19 4.59 -0.98 19.02
CA SER A 19 4.74 0.49 18.88
C SER A 19 6.04 1.09 18.33
N SER A 20 5.88 1.94 17.35
CA SER A 20 6.56 3.23 17.13
C SER A 20 7.91 3.27 16.42
N PHE A 21 8.28 2.32 15.58
CA PHE A 21 9.38 2.53 14.64
C PHE A 21 8.99 2.01 13.24
N VAL A 22 8.83 2.93 12.28
CA VAL A 22 8.68 2.58 10.87
C VAL A 22 10.07 2.70 10.24
N PRO A 23 10.77 1.59 9.95
CA PRO A 23 12.04 1.68 9.24
C PRO A 23 11.80 2.17 7.81
N GLU A 24 12.80 2.84 7.23
CA GLU A 24 12.77 3.40 5.86
C GLU A 24 12.52 2.33 4.77
N SER A 25 12.74 1.08 5.11
CA SER A 25 12.32 -0.11 4.36
C SER A 25 12.03 -1.26 5.31
N ALA A 26 10.94 -2.00 5.13
CA ALA A 26 10.61 -3.16 5.95
C ALA A 26 9.82 -4.22 5.18
N ASP A 27 10.09 -5.48 5.54
CA ASP A 27 9.33 -6.64 5.08
C ASP A 27 8.20 -6.89 6.07
N PHE A 28 6.98 -6.85 5.57
CA PHE A 28 5.81 -7.06 6.42
C PHE A 28 5.38 -8.53 6.33
N VAL A 29 5.69 -9.31 7.37
CA VAL A 29 5.33 -10.72 7.47
C VAL A 29 4.30 -10.89 8.59
N THR A 30 3.13 -11.43 8.27
CA THR A 30 2.10 -11.74 9.27
C THR A 30 2.14 -13.22 9.68
N PRO A 31 2.34 -13.57 10.97
CA PRO A 31 2.35 -14.95 11.43
C PRO A 31 0.95 -15.54 11.63
N LEU A 32 0.90 -16.88 11.64
CA LEU A 32 -0.31 -17.71 11.82
C LEU A 32 -0.60 -17.94 13.31
N VAL A 33 -1.75 -17.49 13.82
CA VAL A 33 -2.25 -17.93 15.14
C VAL A 33 -3.77 -18.15 15.12
N GLY A 34 -4.20 -19.39 15.40
CA GLY A 34 -5.57 -19.79 15.77
C GLY A 34 -6.63 -19.81 14.68
N MET A 35 -7.68 -20.55 14.86
CA MET A 35 -8.77 -21.08 14.01
C MET A 35 -9.42 -20.20 12.89
N THR A 36 -8.90 -19.06 12.53
CA THR A 36 -9.22 -18.33 11.30
C THR A 36 -8.10 -18.59 10.30
N THR A 37 -8.44 -18.83 9.04
CA THR A 37 -7.44 -19.03 7.99
C THR A 37 -6.61 -17.76 7.81
N LEU A 38 -5.48 -17.67 8.51
CA LEU A 38 -4.51 -16.60 8.33
C LEU A 38 -3.71 -16.91 7.07
N LEU A 39 -3.59 -15.93 6.21
CA LEU A 39 -2.80 -16.04 4.99
C LEU A 39 -1.53 -15.21 5.17
N SER A 40 -0.39 -15.85 4.95
CA SER A 40 0.88 -15.15 4.85
C SER A 40 0.81 -14.10 3.73
N ALA A 41 1.34 -12.91 4.00
CA ALA A 41 1.39 -11.81 3.05
C ALA A 41 2.67 -11.00 3.26
N VAL A 42 3.41 -10.76 2.16
CA VAL A 42 4.68 -10.03 2.19
C VAL A 42 4.60 -8.85 1.22
N THR A 43 4.90 -7.66 1.72
CA THR A 43 4.98 -6.40 0.97
C THR A 43 6.27 -5.69 1.35
N HIS A 44 7.16 -5.49 0.38
CA HIS A 44 8.33 -4.63 0.52
C HIS A 44 7.94 -3.22 0.12
N TYR A 45 8.48 -2.21 0.80
CA TYR A 45 8.27 -0.83 0.43
C TYR A 45 9.55 -0.01 0.50
N GLN A 46 9.58 1.05 -0.29
CA GLN A 46 10.64 2.05 -0.27
C GLN A 46 10.00 3.44 -0.34
N VAL A 47 10.42 4.33 0.55
CA VAL A 47 9.99 5.72 0.53
C VAL A 47 10.75 6.47 -0.56
N LEU A 48 10.02 7.10 -1.48
CA LEU A 48 10.57 7.95 -2.55
C LEU A 48 10.54 9.43 -2.16
N TYR A 49 9.51 9.83 -1.41
CA TYR A 49 9.32 11.18 -0.93
C TYR A 49 8.57 11.16 0.39
N SER A 50 8.91 12.07 1.28
CA SER A 50 8.22 12.25 2.56
C SER A 50 8.03 13.73 2.88
N SER A 51 6.82 14.07 3.31
CA SER A 51 6.47 15.34 3.93
C SER A 51 5.92 15.08 5.35
N PRO A 52 5.63 16.11 6.14
CA PRO A 52 5.03 15.91 7.47
C PRO A 52 3.72 15.12 7.45
N ASP A 53 2.92 15.27 6.39
CA ASP A 53 1.53 14.78 6.33
C ASP A 53 1.32 13.59 5.40
N TRP A 54 2.20 13.37 4.43
CA TRP A 54 2.06 12.29 3.45
C TRP A 54 3.41 11.89 2.85
N SER A 55 3.43 10.71 2.23
CA SER A 55 4.63 10.17 1.59
C SER A 55 4.28 9.47 0.29
N VAL A 56 5.25 9.41 -0.63
CA VAL A 56 5.19 8.57 -1.83
C VAL A 56 6.06 7.35 -1.60
N VAL A 57 5.48 6.18 -1.83
CA VAL A 57 6.20 4.92 -1.66
C VAL A 57 6.07 4.04 -2.90
N THR A 58 7.14 3.33 -3.25
CA THR A 58 7.04 2.18 -4.14
C THR A 58 6.83 0.92 -3.31
N LEU A 59 6.09 -0.04 -3.87
CA LEU A 59 5.76 -1.27 -3.21
C LEU A 59 6.04 -2.46 -4.14
N LYS A 60 6.68 -3.49 -3.61
CA LYS A 60 6.87 -4.77 -4.30
C LYS A 60 6.18 -5.87 -3.52
N LEU A 61 5.41 -6.68 -4.22
CA LEU A 61 4.63 -7.75 -3.63
C LEU A 61 5.26 -9.11 -3.91
N ASP A 62 5.47 -9.92 -2.88
CA ASP A 62 5.77 -11.35 -3.02
C ASP A 62 4.50 -12.19 -3.01
N THR A 63 3.41 -11.64 -2.49
CA THR A 63 2.08 -12.26 -2.42
C THR A 63 1.02 -11.28 -2.89
N GLY A 64 -0.12 -11.77 -3.40
CA GLY A 64 -1.24 -10.95 -3.90
C GLY A 64 -2.55 -11.26 -3.17
N ARG A 65 -2.66 -10.92 -1.87
CA ARG A 65 -3.90 -11.12 -1.11
C ARG A 65 -4.84 -9.95 -1.31
N THR A 66 -6.13 -10.20 -1.13
CA THR A 66 -7.17 -9.16 -1.24
C THR A 66 -6.82 -7.95 -0.38
N HIS A 67 -6.76 -6.77 -0.98
CA HIS A 67 -6.44 -5.50 -0.33
C HIS A 67 -5.08 -5.48 0.40
N GLN A 68 -4.16 -6.35 0.06
CA GLN A 68 -2.91 -6.56 0.81
C GLN A 68 -2.18 -5.25 1.11
N ILE A 69 -1.86 -4.44 0.11
CA ILE A 69 -1.19 -3.15 0.28
C ILE A 69 -1.99 -2.23 1.22
N ARG A 70 -3.29 -2.09 0.97
CA ARG A 70 -4.18 -1.22 1.74
C ARG A 70 -4.21 -1.58 3.22
N VAL A 71 -4.25 -2.88 3.50
CA VAL A 71 -4.25 -3.42 4.87
C VAL A 71 -2.90 -3.23 5.56
N HIS A 72 -1.80 -3.52 4.85
CA HIS A 72 -0.46 -3.36 5.39
C HIS A 72 -0.17 -1.88 5.70
N MET A 73 -0.42 -0.98 4.76
CA MET A 73 -0.18 0.46 4.97
C MET A 73 -1.04 1.02 6.10
N LYS A 74 -2.31 0.60 6.21
CA LYS A 74 -3.14 0.96 7.37
C LYS A 74 -2.56 0.44 8.68
N ALA A 75 -2.07 -0.80 8.71
CA ALA A 75 -1.51 -1.41 9.92
C ALA A 75 -0.22 -0.71 10.37
N LEU A 76 0.54 -0.15 9.44
CA LEU A 76 1.69 0.72 9.71
C LEU A 76 1.30 2.13 10.20
N GLY A 77 0.01 2.47 10.21
CA GLY A 77 -0.45 3.81 10.57
C GLY A 77 -0.51 4.81 9.40
N HIS A 78 -0.16 4.36 8.19
CA HIS A 78 -0.10 5.16 6.96
C HIS A 78 -1.10 4.67 5.91
N PRO A 79 -2.43 4.81 6.14
CA PRO A 79 -3.43 4.39 5.16
C PRO A 79 -3.28 5.17 3.86
N LEU A 80 -3.61 4.54 2.73
CA LEU A 80 -3.51 5.18 1.42
C LEU A 80 -4.48 6.35 1.31
N LEU A 81 -4.04 7.45 0.72
CA LEU A 81 -4.90 8.61 0.43
C LEU A 81 -6.09 8.17 -0.46
N GLY A 82 -7.25 8.74 -0.21
CA GLY A 82 -8.48 8.41 -0.93
C GLY A 82 -9.03 7.00 -0.69
N ASP A 83 -8.48 6.25 0.27
CA ASP A 83 -8.97 4.92 0.62
C ASP A 83 -10.17 4.98 1.56
N THR A 84 -11.38 5.05 1.02
CA THR A 84 -12.63 5.17 1.78
C THR A 84 -12.92 3.99 2.71
N LEU A 85 -12.29 2.84 2.50
CA LEU A 85 -12.53 1.64 3.30
C LEU A 85 -11.60 1.52 4.50
N TYR A 86 -10.35 1.97 4.36
CA TYR A 86 -9.30 1.78 5.36
C TYR A 86 -8.79 3.07 5.97
N GLN A 87 -8.95 4.20 5.31
CA GLN A 87 -8.63 5.51 5.85
C GLN A 87 -9.73 5.93 6.84
N LYS A 88 -9.35 6.32 8.05
CA LYS A 88 -10.25 7.08 8.93
C LYS A 88 -10.42 8.46 8.33
N THR A 89 -11.64 9.00 8.35
CA THR A 89 -11.89 10.41 8.01
C THR A 89 -11.00 11.26 8.90
N PHE A 90 -10.02 11.94 8.33
CA PHE A 90 -9.31 12.98 9.06
C PHE A 90 -10.29 14.12 9.34
N PRO A 91 -10.24 14.75 10.53
CA PRO A 91 -11.01 15.96 10.77
C PRO A 91 -10.72 16.96 9.65
N ALA A 92 -11.76 17.64 9.15
CA ALA A 92 -11.62 18.66 8.09
C ALA A 92 -10.68 19.83 8.47
N ASP A 93 -10.36 19.94 9.75
CA ASP A 93 -9.45 20.96 10.30
C ASP A 93 -7.96 20.62 10.17
N SER A 94 -7.59 19.40 9.79
CA SER A 94 -6.22 19.14 9.37
C SER A 94 -6.06 19.67 7.93
N LEU A 95 -5.90 20.99 7.80
CA LEU A 95 -5.52 21.71 6.58
C LEU A 95 -4.06 21.36 6.22
N SER A 96 -3.83 20.09 6.00
CA SER A 96 -2.58 19.61 5.48
C SER A 96 -2.57 19.84 3.97
N GLU A 97 -1.43 20.18 3.42
CA GLU A 97 -1.20 20.28 1.97
C GLU A 97 -1.20 18.88 1.32
N GLN A 98 -2.13 18.01 1.76
CA GLN A 98 -2.23 16.65 1.22
C GLN A 98 -2.85 16.70 -0.17
N PRO A 99 -2.31 15.92 -1.11
CA PRO A 99 -2.95 15.72 -2.41
C PRO A 99 -4.36 15.11 -2.25
N VAL A 100 -5.32 15.63 -3.02
CA VAL A 100 -6.69 15.11 -3.02
C VAL A 100 -6.83 14.03 -4.08
N PHE A 101 -7.16 12.82 -3.64
CA PHE A 101 -7.49 11.72 -4.54
C PHE A 101 -8.97 11.33 -4.42
N HIS A 102 -9.67 11.23 -5.55
CA HIS A 102 -11.08 10.78 -5.61
C HIS A 102 -11.21 9.24 -5.69
N ARG A 103 -10.10 8.54 -5.65
CA ARG A 103 -9.95 7.08 -5.58
C ARG A 103 -8.81 6.73 -4.63
N THR A 104 -8.68 5.47 -4.28
CA THR A 104 -7.48 5.00 -3.58
C THR A 104 -6.23 5.37 -4.38
N ALA A 105 -5.30 6.12 -3.77
CA ALA A 105 -4.03 6.52 -4.36
C ALA A 105 -3.10 5.31 -4.47
N LEU A 106 -3.43 4.42 -5.39
CA LEU A 106 -2.69 3.19 -5.68
C LEU A 106 -2.67 2.97 -7.19
N HIS A 107 -1.48 2.68 -7.72
CA HIS A 107 -1.25 2.43 -9.13
C HIS A 107 -0.38 1.20 -9.34
N ALA A 108 -0.82 0.30 -10.21
CA ALA A 108 -0.03 -0.86 -10.65
C ALA A 108 0.95 -0.41 -11.75
N TRP A 109 2.13 0.02 -11.32
CA TRP A 109 3.13 0.64 -12.21
C TRP A 109 3.87 -0.36 -13.07
N LYS A 110 4.45 -1.39 -12.45
CA LYS A 110 5.29 -2.39 -13.14
C LYS A 110 4.83 -3.80 -12.81
N ILE A 111 4.88 -4.67 -13.83
CA ILE A 111 4.70 -6.10 -13.66
C ILE A 111 5.78 -6.85 -14.42
N GLN A 112 6.32 -7.88 -13.80
CA GLN A 112 7.28 -8.78 -14.43
C GLN A 112 6.86 -10.24 -14.17
N PHE A 113 6.87 -11.04 -15.22
CA PHE A 113 6.51 -12.44 -15.12
C PHE A 113 7.17 -13.28 -16.23
N ARG A 114 7.20 -14.58 -16.03
CA ARG A 114 7.60 -15.53 -17.07
C ARG A 114 6.41 -15.89 -17.94
N HIS A 115 6.58 -15.76 -19.26
CA HIS A 115 5.55 -16.16 -20.20
C HIS A 115 5.30 -17.67 -20.10
N PRO A 116 4.04 -18.14 -19.92
CA PRO A 116 3.75 -19.53 -19.57
C PRO A 116 4.14 -20.55 -20.63
N PHE A 117 4.20 -20.16 -21.91
CA PHE A 117 4.49 -21.10 -23.00
C PHE A 117 5.97 -21.13 -23.40
N ASN A 118 6.64 -20.00 -23.47
CA ASN A 118 8.01 -19.91 -23.96
C ASN A 118 9.04 -19.54 -22.88
N ASN A 119 8.58 -19.37 -21.64
CA ASN A 119 9.41 -19.04 -20.48
C ASN A 119 10.24 -17.73 -20.61
N ALA A 120 9.93 -16.91 -21.60
CA ALA A 120 10.57 -15.60 -21.77
C ALA A 120 10.17 -14.64 -20.64
N TRP A 121 11.09 -13.80 -20.22
CA TRP A 121 10.78 -12.70 -19.31
C TRP A 121 9.95 -11.63 -20.02
N ILE A 122 8.82 -11.29 -19.42
CA ILE A 122 7.99 -10.15 -19.82
C ILE A 122 8.05 -9.11 -18.73
N SER A 123 8.34 -7.87 -19.10
CA SER A 123 8.29 -6.70 -18.23
C SER A 123 7.39 -5.66 -18.89
N LEU A 124 6.36 -5.24 -18.17
CA LEU A 124 5.42 -4.22 -18.61
C LEU A 124 5.42 -3.08 -17.61
N GLU A 125 5.29 -1.87 -18.12
CA GLU A 125 5.20 -0.65 -17.32
C GLU A 125 4.00 0.17 -17.78
N ALA A 126 3.15 0.59 -16.85
CA ALA A 126 2.04 1.49 -17.10
C ALA A 126 2.44 2.93 -16.75
N PRO A 127 2.14 3.92 -17.60
CA PRO A 127 2.41 5.32 -17.28
C PRO A 127 1.66 5.74 -16.00
N LEU A 128 2.21 6.70 -15.28
CA LEU A 128 1.50 7.28 -14.13
C LEU A 128 0.21 7.97 -14.61
N PRO A 129 -0.91 7.75 -13.91
CA PRO A 129 -2.16 8.45 -14.20
C PRO A 129 -2.05 9.96 -13.90
N ASP A 130 -2.89 10.76 -14.54
CA ASP A 130 -2.87 12.22 -14.42
C ASP A 130 -3.01 12.73 -12.98
N ASP A 131 -3.81 12.05 -12.15
CA ASP A 131 -3.97 12.39 -10.74
C ASP A 131 -2.66 12.25 -9.96
N PHE A 132 -1.84 11.24 -10.26
CA PHE A 132 -0.49 11.11 -9.71
C PHE A 132 0.47 12.16 -10.31
N CYS A 133 0.46 12.35 -11.63
CA CYS A 133 1.32 13.33 -12.27
C CYS A 133 1.07 14.74 -11.71
N ASN A 134 -0.19 15.13 -11.54
CA ASN A 134 -0.55 16.43 -10.98
C ASN A 134 -0.08 16.61 -9.53
N CYS A 135 -0.12 15.55 -8.72
CA CYS A 135 0.38 15.59 -7.35
C CYS A 135 1.90 15.72 -7.28
N PHE A 136 2.61 15.26 -8.31
CA PHE A 136 4.07 15.15 -8.30
C PHE A 136 4.78 16.25 -9.07
N GLN A 137 4.06 17.20 -9.70
CA GLN A 137 4.64 18.28 -10.50
C GLN A 137 5.72 19.10 -9.77
N ASN A 138 5.65 19.16 -8.45
CA ASN A 138 6.60 19.92 -7.62
C ASN A 138 7.59 19.01 -6.86
N ILE A 139 7.60 17.72 -7.14
CA ILE A 139 8.43 16.75 -6.44
C ILE A 139 9.49 16.19 -7.38
N ASN A 140 10.75 16.47 -7.08
CA ASN A 140 11.88 15.87 -7.77
C ASN A 140 12.17 14.48 -7.20
N PHE A 141 11.61 13.44 -7.78
CA PHE A 141 12.09 12.08 -7.57
C PHE A 141 12.28 11.37 -8.92
N SER A 142 13.32 10.54 -9.00
CA SER A 142 13.54 9.68 -10.15
C SER A 142 12.87 8.33 -9.88
N LEU A 143 11.95 7.94 -10.75
CA LEU A 143 11.33 6.61 -10.76
C LEU A 143 12.23 5.59 -11.44
#